data_948f35a24ed2ae2de4919fc302e8f63d
#
_entry.id   948f35a24ed2ae2de4919fc302e8f63d
#
_cell.length_a   1.000
_cell.length_b   1.000
_cell.length_c   1.000
_cell.angle_alpha   90.00
_cell.angle_beta   90.00
_cell.angle_gamma   90.00
#
_symmetry.space_group_name_H-M   'P 1'
#
loop_
_entity.id
_entity.type
_entity.pdbx_description
1 polymer ?
#
loop_
_entity_poly.entity_id
_entity_poly.type
_entity_poly.pdbx_seq_one_letter_code
_entity_poly.pdbx_strand_id
1 'polypeptide(L)'
;TDTEFLLDLMRLTALVGDSHTSVSVGSLANFRAYPFALVRRGESWYLSAAAPEDKDLLCREVTALAGKPVEKVIEAYGTLFSADNPVHLRRSFRQACNVADIYEYLGLVEAGEPLTVALKGGKTLRLEPMGMEEMNKLEAVRISGLIKGTPETAAADAYYLAKPLTEDAYYIQYNACREAEDLSMEDFAALVDKDLEAGDYDRVLLDLRNNGGGSDGVIWPLFEVLREAMDGGVKLVGLIGENTFSSALINAVEIQEMGGVLAGEDAGGSVCHFGAVKTFSLPNSKVRGQVSSKYIDLNTLLDAAAGRGVVALQSDIYVPQELADTLEGKDSLVEWCLTAPDSQLAPANHYDAPLTRGRFIGQLYEAAGSPAVELGEELPFADSFGIEWYLPAVAWAREQGIALGGAGGTFSAARPLTWREAAVFLGRTAEVLDLTLPNPAEHRQGPIPAELVQGWKQDTVTKIWDAGLLQPSDADFSKGLT
;
A
#
# COMPACT_ATOMS: atom_id res chain seq x y z
N THR A 1 4.72 37.71 1.64
CA THR A 1 6.01 37.11 2.06
C THR A 1 6.28 35.81 1.27
N ASP A 2 7.52 35.33 1.23
CA ASP A 2 7.87 34.06 0.60
C ASP A 2 7.15 32.89 1.28
N THR A 3 6.93 32.99 2.59
CA THR A 3 6.17 32.00 3.36
C THR A 3 4.70 31.97 2.94
N GLU A 4 4.02 33.10 2.84
CA GLU A 4 2.62 33.18 2.37
C GLU A 4 2.50 32.62 0.94
N PHE A 5 3.40 33.00 0.05
CA PHE A 5 3.42 32.47 -1.31
C PHE A 5 3.53 30.94 -1.35
N LEU A 6 4.38 30.35 -0.51
CA LEU A 6 4.50 28.89 -0.44
C LEU A 6 3.22 28.25 0.11
N LEU A 7 2.64 28.82 1.18
CA LEU A 7 1.40 28.31 1.77
C LEU A 7 0.22 28.44 0.81
N ASP A 8 0.18 29.52 -0.01
CA ASP A 8 -0.81 29.65 -1.12
C ASP A 8 -0.63 28.56 -2.17
N LEU A 9 0.62 28.21 -2.54
CA LEU A 9 0.90 27.10 -3.46
C LEU A 9 0.53 25.75 -2.86
N MET A 10 0.78 25.53 -1.56
CA MET A 10 0.34 24.32 -0.86
C MET A 10 -1.19 24.23 -0.87
N ARG A 11 -1.89 25.33 -0.61
CA ARG A 11 -3.36 25.40 -0.70
C ARG A 11 -3.86 25.06 -2.12
N LEU A 12 -3.17 25.56 -3.15
CA LEU A 12 -3.51 25.24 -4.54
C LEU A 12 -3.35 23.74 -4.83
N THR A 13 -2.25 23.12 -4.40
CA THR A 13 -2.03 21.68 -4.60
C THR A 13 -2.99 20.84 -3.76
N ALA A 14 -3.39 21.28 -2.56
CA ALA A 14 -4.36 20.59 -1.73
C ALA A 14 -5.74 20.44 -2.40
N LEU A 15 -6.13 21.37 -3.29
CA LEU A 15 -7.37 21.28 -4.06
C LEU A 15 -7.42 20.08 -5.01
N VAL A 16 -6.27 19.50 -5.35
CA VAL A 16 -6.20 18.30 -6.20
C VAL A 16 -6.69 17.05 -5.45
N GLY A 17 -6.50 16.99 -4.12
CA GLY A 17 -6.94 15.87 -3.30
C GLY A 17 -6.20 14.56 -3.60
N ASP A 18 -4.93 14.64 -4.00
CA ASP A 18 -4.07 13.52 -4.38
C ASP A 18 -2.82 13.52 -3.50
N SER A 19 -2.57 12.45 -2.78
CA SER A 19 -1.46 12.32 -1.84
C SER A 19 -0.06 12.39 -2.48
N HIS A 20 0.04 12.23 -3.79
CA HIS A 20 1.29 12.32 -4.53
C HIS A 20 1.53 13.69 -5.19
N THR A 21 0.51 14.58 -5.24
CA THR A 21 0.63 15.93 -5.78
C THR A 21 0.81 16.92 -4.65
N SER A 22 1.98 17.53 -4.54
CA SER A 22 2.29 18.41 -3.41
C SER A 22 3.40 19.42 -3.73
N VAL A 23 3.42 20.49 -2.96
CA VAL A 23 4.57 21.40 -2.82
C VAL A 23 5.24 21.13 -1.48
N SER A 24 6.58 21.05 -1.49
CA SER A 24 7.34 20.66 -0.31
C SER A 24 7.41 21.77 0.74
N VAL A 25 6.96 21.48 1.96
CA VAL A 25 7.16 22.32 3.15
C VAL A 25 8.67 22.61 3.39
N GLY A 26 9.54 21.65 3.06
CA GLY A 26 10.99 21.82 3.11
C GLY A 26 11.55 22.90 2.19
N SER A 27 10.72 23.49 1.30
CA SER A 27 11.08 24.70 0.54
C SER A 27 10.95 25.99 1.36
N LEU A 28 10.39 25.96 2.57
CA LEU A 28 10.39 27.07 3.52
C LEU A 28 11.79 27.23 4.11
N ALA A 29 12.53 28.23 3.64
CA ALA A 29 13.89 28.48 4.10
C ALA A 29 13.96 29.04 5.53
N ASN A 30 12.90 29.73 6.01
CA ASN A 30 12.90 30.52 7.26
C ASN A 30 11.54 30.41 7.99
N PHE A 31 10.98 29.21 8.16
CA PHE A 31 9.76 29.07 8.96
C PHE A 31 10.07 29.16 10.47
N ARG A 32 9.04 29.54 11.24
CA ARG A 32 9.06 29.48 12.71
C ARG A 32 8.38 28.20 13.17
N ALA A 33 8.80 27.71 14.31
CA ALA A 33 8.24 26.50 14.89
C ALA A 33 8.02 26.66 16.39
N TYR A 34 7.07 25.90 16.90
CA TYR A 34 6.89 25.70 18.34
C TYR A 34 7.73 24.51 18.83
N PRO A 35 8.34 24.58 20.03
CA PRO A 35 9.27 23.57 20.52
C PRO A 35 8.56 22.31 21.06
N PHE A 36 7.84 21.62 20.21
CA PHE A 36 7.20 20.35 20.54
C PHE A 36 7.10 19.42 19.33
N ALA A 37 6.82 18.15 19.59
CA ALA A 37 6.40 17.20 18.55
C ALA A 37 5.35 16.25 19.10
N LEU A 38 4.56 15.66 18.21
CA LEU A 38 3.52 14.71 18.54
C LEU A 38 3.83 13.33 17.94
N VAL A 39 3.33 12.31 18.61
CA VAL A 39 3.25 10.94 18.10
C VAL A 39 1.85 10.40 18.36
N ARG A 40 1.30 9.68 17.40
CA ARG A 40 0.06 8.92 17.59
C ARG A 40 0.41 7.53 18.12
N ARG A 41 -0.32 7.08 19.16
CA ARG A 41 -0.25 5.72 19.68
C ARG A 41 -1.68 5.26 19.99
N GLY A 42 -2.08 4.13 19.44
CA GLY A 42 -3.50 3.81 19.40
C GLY A 42 -4.29 4.93 18.72
N GLU A 43 -5.37 5.35 19.31
CA GLU A 43 -6.23 6.43 18.79
C GLU A 43 -5.89 7.82 19.38
N SER A 44 -4.85 7.93 20.20
CA SER A 44 -4.51 9.15 20.92
C SER A 44 -3.20 9.77 20.46
N TRP A 45 -3.12 11.10 20.59
CA TRP A 45 -1.93 11.88 20.33
C TRP A 45 -1.16 12.14 21.62
N TYR A 46 0.14 11.98 21.59
CA TYR A 46 1.01 12.16 22.76
C TYR A 46 2.13 13.14 22.47
N LEU A 47 2.54 13.90 23.47
CA LEU A 47 3.70 14.78 23.42
C LEU A 47 4.96 13.91 23.32
N SER A 48 5.65 13.94 22.17
CA SER A 48 6.84 13.11 21.89
C SER A 48 8.15 13.86 21.96
N ALA A 49 8.11 15.20 21.91
CA ALA A 49 9.24 16.07 22.18
C ALA A 49 8.77 17.35 22.86
N ALA A 50 9.60 17.91 23.74
CA ALA A 50 9.34 19.15 24.46
C ALA A 50 10.64 19.87 24.78
N ALA A 51 10.56 21.16 25.18
CA ALA A 51 11.66 21.89 25.77
C ALA A 51 12.12 21.23 27.09
N PRO A 52 13.39 21.40 27.53
CA PRO A 52 13.91 20.74 28.73
C PRO A 52 13.13 21.01 30.01
N GLU A 53 12.55 22.20 30.17
CA GLU A 53 11.71 22.60 31.29
C GLU A 53 10.37 21.84 31.34
N ASP A 54 9.90 21.35 30.22
CA ASP A 54 8.64 20.62 30.06
C ASP A 54 8.80 19.10 29.96
N LYS A 55 9.99 18.57 30.24
CA LYS A 55 10.33 17.14 30.13
C LYS A 55 9.34 16.20 30.86
N ASP A 56 8.79 16.65 32.00
CA ASP A 56 7.86 15.86 32.81
C ASP A 56 6.46 15.73 32.16
N LEU A 57 6.25 16.39 31.03
CA LEU A 57 5.03 16.33 30.23
C LEU A 57 5.13 15.40 29.03
N LEU A 58 6.31 14.88 28.74
CA LEU A 58 6.45 13.83 27.71
C LEU A 58 5.49 12.68 27.99
N CYS A 59 5.00 12.06 26.94
CA CYS A 59 4.04 10.95 26.99
C CYS A 59 2.65 11.34 27.54
N ARG A 60 2.38 12.62 27.80
CA ARG A 60 1.02 13.08 28.12
C ARG A 60 0.19 13.13 26.85
N GLU A 61 -1.05 12.65 26.96
CA GLU A 61 -2.04 12.74 25.89
C GLU A 61 -2.41 14.21 25.64
N VAL A 62 -2.33 14.59 24.36
CA VAL A 62 -2.69 15.94 23.87
C VAL A 62 -4.13 15.90 23.38
N THR A 63 -4.99 16.71 23.98
CA THR A 63 -6.43 16.73 23.68
C THR A 63 -6.83 17.91 22.79
N ALA A 64 -6.09 19.02 22.85
CA ALA A 64 -6.38 20.19 22.02
C ALA A 64 -5.11 20.99 21.70
N LEU A 65 -5.13 21.67 20.55
CA LEU A 65 -4.14 22.62 20.06
C LEU A 65 -4.86 23.92 19.71
N ALA A 66 -4.30 25.07 20.07
CA ALA A 66 -4.91 26.39 19.86
C ALA A 66 -6.38 26.44 20.32
N GLY A 67 -6.69 25.79 21.45
CA GLY A 67 -8.04 25.74 22.01
C GLY A 67 -9.04 24.85 21.22
N LYS A 68 -8.61 24.15 20.17
CA LYS A 68 -9.43 23.24 19.35
C LYS A 68 -9.02 21.78 19.57
N PRO A 69 -9.95 20.80 19.56
CA PRO A 69 -9.61 19.39 19.52
C PRO A 69 -8.60 19.09 18.42
N VAL A 70 -7.64 18.16 18.65
CA VAL A 70 -6.55 17.86 17.69
C VAL A 70 -7.11 17.52 16.32
N GLU A 71 -8.20 16.74 16.23
CA GLU A 71 -8.82 16.36 14.95
C GLU A 71 -9.35 17.57 14.16
N LYS A 72 -9.82 18.63 14.84
CA LYS A 72 -10.25 19.88 14.18
C LYS A 72 -9.06 20.69 13.63
N VAL A 73 -7.89 20.56 14.25
CA VAL A 73 -6.67 21.14 13.72
C VAL A 73 -6.21 20.34 12.49
N ILE A 74 -6.29 19.02 12.54
CA ILE A 74 -5.98 18.15 11.40
C ILE A 74 -6.89 18.45 10.20
N GLU A 75 -8.19 18.62 10.41
CA GLU A 75 -9.14 19.05 9.37
C GLU A 75 -8.71 20.38 8.71
N ALA A 76 -8.27 21.36 9.52
CA ALA A 76 -7.78 22.62 9.00
C ALA A 76 -6.51 22.47 8.15
N TYR A 77 -5.59 21.58 8.57
CA TYR A 77 -4.39 21.23 7.80
C TYR A 77 -4.72 20.63 6.43
N GLY A 78 -5.84 19.91 6.29
CA GLY A 78 -6.34 19.38 5.02
C GLY A 78 -6.57 20.45 3.95
N THR A 79 -6.64 21.73 4.30
CA THR A 79 -6.69 22.83 3.34
C THR A 79 -5.34 23.21 2.74
N LEU A 80 -4.23 22.68 3.30
CA LEU A 80 -2.85 22.95 2.86
C LEU A 80 -2.14 21.67 2.38
N PHE A 81 -2.51 20.52 2.90
CA PHE A 81 -1.87 19.25 2.55
C PHE A 81 -2.80 18.43 1.67
N SER A 82 -2.35 18.17 0.45
CA SER A 82 -3.08 17.31 -0.47
C SER A 82 -3.09 15.88 0.07
N ALA A 83 -4.25 15.31 0.23
CA ALA A 83 -4.43 13.96 0.75
C ALA A 83 -5.70 13.33 0.14
N ASP A 84 -5.61 12.10 -0.30
CA ASP A 84 -6.72 11.30 -0.81
C ASP A 84 -7.37 10.43 0.28
N ASN A 85 -6.78 10.41 1.49
CA ASN A 85 -7.34 9.70 2.63
C ASN A 85 -6.94 10.33 3.99
N PRO A 86 -7.69 10.02 5.08
CA PRO A 86 -7.44 10.59 6.40
C PRO A 86 -6.11 10.14 7.03
N VAL A 87 -5.60 8.96 6.70
CA VAL A 87 -4.33 8.45 7.26
C VAL A 87 -3.17 9.29 6.75
N HIS A 88 -3.15 9.57 5.43
CA HIS A 88 -2.15 10.45 4.84
C HIS A 88 -2.20 11.86 5.41
N LEU A 89 -3.40 12.40 5.63
CA LEU A 89 -3.56 13.72 6.25
C LEU A 89 -3.01 13.76 7.67
N ARG A 90 -3.30 12.74 8.50
CA ARG A 90 -2.75 12.62 9.87
C ARG A 90 -1.22 12.52 9.86
N ARG A 91 -0.66 11.73 8.93
CA ARG A 91 0.79 11.64 8.72
C ARG A 91 1.40 12.99 8.38
N SER A 92 0.81 13.73 7.42
CA SER A 92 1.25 15.06 7.01
C SER A 92 1.16 16.06 8.17
N PHE A 93 0.06 16.04 8.93
CA PHE A 93 -0.08 16.82 10.14
C PHE A 93 1.03 16.51 11.15
N ARG A 94 1.27 15.25 11.47
CA ARG A 94 2.32 14.85 12.41
C ARG A 94 3.70 15.39 12.04
N GLN A 95 4.01 15.45 10.77
CA GLN A 95 5.29 15.95 10.26
C GLN A 95 5.43 17.48 10.35
N ALA A 96 4.32 18.21 10.36
CA ALA A 96 4.29 19.68 10.34
C ALA A 96 3.52 20.30 11.51
N CYS A 97 3.12 19.51 12.51
CA CYS A 97 2.28 19.94 13.62
C CYS A 97 2.87 21.05 14.49
N ASN A 98 4.16 21.30 14.38
CA ASN A 98 4.87 22.34 15.14
C ASN A 98 5.22 23.59 14.31
N VAL A 99 4.84 23.67 13.04
CA VAL A 99 5.15 24.82 12.18
C VAL A 99 4.23 26.00 12.52
N ALA A 100 4.77 27.03 13.16
CA ALA A 100 3.99 28.18 13.66
C ALA A 100 3.31 28.96 12.52
N ASP A 101 4.01 29.17 11.41
CA ASP A 101 3.48 29.90 10.25
C ASP A 101 2.24 29.24 9.64
N ILE A 102 2.10 27.90 9.79
CA ILE A 102 0.88 27.19 9.35
C ILE A 102 -0.31 27.54 10.28
N TYR A 103 -0.11 27.56 11.59
CA TYR A 103 -1.19 27.94 12.53
C TYR A 103 -1.68 29.37 12.28
N GLU A 104 -0.74 30.30 12.06
CA GLU A 104 -1.06 31.69 11.76
C GLU A 104 -1.80 31.83 10.42
N TYR A 105 -1.30 31.18 9.38
CA TYR A 105 -1.91 31.21 8.05
C TYR A 105 -3.34 30.62 8.04
N LEU A 106 -3.57 29.59 8.84
CA LEU A 106 -4.90 28.97 9.02
C LEU A 106 -5.82 29.76 9.96
N GLY A 107 -5.34 30.86 10.57
CA GLY A 107 -6.09 31.63 11.56
C GLY A 107 -6.41 30.86 12.85
N LEU A 108 -5.59 29.87 13.17
CA LEU A 108 -5.70 29.10 14.42
C LEU A 108 -5.07 29.82 15.60
N VAL A 109 -4.04 30.63 15.32
CA VAL A 109 -3.31 31.46 16.26
C VAL A 109 -3.06 32.83 15.61
N GLU A 110 -3.12 33.92 16.38
CA GLU A 110 -2.76 35.24 15.88
C GLU A 110 -1.24 35.33 15.63
N ALA A 111 -0.82 36.20 14.70
CA ALA A 111 0.58 36.30 14.29
C ALA A 111 1.52 36.65 15.50
N GLY A 112 2.48 35.77 15.72
CA GLY A 112 3.48 35.91 16.82
C GLY A 112 2.97 35.48 18.20
N GLU A 113 1.71 35.07 18.31
CA GLU A 113 1.16 34.59 19.60
C GLU A 113 1.58 33.15 19.90
N PRO A 114 1.68 32.79 21.19
CA PRO A 114 2.02 31.44 21.60
C PRO A 114 0.90 30.44 21.30
N LEU A 115 1.32 29.22 20.94
CA LEU A 115 0.42 28.07 20.81
C LEU A 115 0.06 27.53 22.21
N THR A 116 -1.22 27.31 22.45
CA THR A 116 -1.71 26.55 23.62
C THR A 116 -1.85 25.08 23.28
N VAL A 117 -1.24 24.19 24.07
CA VAL A 117 -1.34 22.73 23.98
C VAL A 117 -2.02 22.21 25.24
N ALA A 118 -3.27 21.75 25.11
CA ALA A 118 -4.01 21.18 26.23
C ALA A 118 -3.71 19.69 26.39
N LEU A 119 -3.39 19.29 27.61
CA LEU A 119 -3.06 17.92 27.98
C LEU A 119 -4.21 17.28 28.77
N LYS A 120 -4.37 15.99 28.63
CA LYS A 120 -5.32 15.22 29.46
C LYS A 120 -4.98 15.40 30.94
N GLY A 121 -6.02 15.68 31.73
CA GLY A 121 -5.86 16.02 33.15
C GLY A 121 -5.81 17.54 33.42
N GLY A 122 -6.05 18.38 32.41
CA GLY A 122 -6.32 19.83 32.58
C GLY A 122 -5.07 20.73 32.57
N LYS A 123 -3.85 20.17 32.40
CA LYS A 123 -2.64 21.00 32.23
C LYS A 123 -2.58 21.55 30.81
N THR A 124 -2.09 22.77 30.67
CA THR A 124 -1.90 23.44 29.38
C THR A 124 -0.46 23.96 29.29
N LEU A 125 0.20 23.68 28.15
CA LEU A 125 1.44 24.32 27.76
C LEU A 125 1.15 25.57 26.96
N ARG A 126 2.01 26.58 27.10
CA ARG A 126 2.04 27.78 26.28
C ARG A 126 3.42 27.88 25.62
N LEU A 127 3.46 27.71 24.31
CA LEU A 127 4.69 27.59 23.54
C LEU A 127 4.88 28.82 22.66
N GLU A 128 6.03 29.53 22.84
CA GLU A 128 6.36 30.65 21.97
C GLU A 128 6.92 30.17 20.62
N PRO A 129 6.58 30.85 19.50
CA PRO A 129 7.15 30.51 18.21
C PRO A 129 8.60 31.00 18.13
N MET A 130 9.51 30.18 17.65
CA MET A 130 10.93 30.50 17.51
C MET A 130 11.43 30.20 16.08
N GLY A 131 12.47 30.92 15.67
CA GLY A 131 13.14 30.70 14.39
C GLY A 131 13.92 29.39 14.37
N MET A 132 14.24 28.87 13.18
CA MET A 132 14.96 27.60 13.01
C MET A 132 16.38 27.63 13.64
N GLU A 133 17.04 28.78 13.65
CA GLU A 133 18.35 28.90 14.30
C GLU A 133 18.27 28.70 15.82
N GLU A 134 17.20 29.15 16.43
CA GLU A 134 16.90 28.98 17.85
C GLU A 134 16.44 27.55 18.14
N MET A 135 15.54 27.02 17.30
CA MET A 135 15.11 25.63 17.39
C MET A 135 16.29 24.66 17.33
N ASN A 136 17.26 24.88 16.44
CA ASN A 136 18.42 24.01 16.30
C ASN A 136 19.38 24.07 17.51
N LYS A 137 19.33 25.14 18.31
CA LYS A 137 20.10 25.27 19.54
C LYS A 137 19.38 24.67 20.75
N LEU A 138 18.07 24.38 20.62
CA LEU A 138 17.28 23.86 21.71
C LEU A 138 17.61 22.36 21.92
N GLU A 139 18.06 22.02 23.12
CA GLU A 139 18.30 20.65 23.55
C GLU A 139 16.96 19.97 23.92
N ALA A 140 16.08 19.82 22.94
CA ALA A 140 14.75 19.23 23.16
C ALA A 140 14.85 17.79 23.71
N VAL A 141 14.11 17.52 24.76
CA VAL A 141 13.93 16.17 25.27
C VAL A 141 12.91 15.41 24.42
N ARG A 142 13.17 14.14 24.19
CA ARG A 142 12.36 13.29 23.29
C ARG A 142 11.98 12.00 23.98
N ILE A 143 10.81 11.46 23.56
CA ILE A 143 10.34 10.15 24.02
C ILE A 143 11.37 9.04 23.76
N SER A 144 12.18 9.14 22.70
CA SER A 144 13.27 8.19 22.42
C SER A 144 14.28 8.05 23.55
N GLY A 145 14.49 9.11 24.35
CA GLY A 145 15.32 9.06 25.55
C GLY A 145 14.69 8.35 26.75
N LEU A 146 13.42 8.02 26.69
CA LEU A 146 12.67 7.31 27.73
C LEU A 146 12.45 5.83 27.41
N ILE A 147 12.75 5.42 26.16
CA ILE A 147 12.55 4.04 25.71
C ILE A 147 13.62 3.14 26.32
N LYS A 148 13.21 2.05 26.97
CA LYS A 148 14.09 1.14 27.71
C LYS A 148 14.96 0.23 26.83
N GLY A 149 14.62 0.10 25.57
CA GLY A 149 15.34 -0.73 24.62
C GLY A 149 14.94 -0.43 23.20
N THR A 150 15.60 -1.07 22.23
CA THR A 150 15.24 -1.00 20.82
C THR A 150 14.70 -2.38 20.44
N PRO A 151 13.44 -2.49 19.93
CA PRO A 151 12.94 -3.77 19.49
C PRO A 151 13.80 -4.32 18.34
N GLU A 152 13.93 -5.62 18.25
CA GLU A 152 14.68 -6.28 17.17
C GLU A 152 14.13 -5.96 15.78
N THR A 153 12.87 -5.54 15.73
CA THR A 153 12.13 -5.13 14.53
C THR A 153 12.17 -3.63 14.28
N ALA A 154 13.01 -2.88 14.99
CA ALA A 154 13.22 -1.47 14.71
C ALA A 154 13.68 -1.27 13.26
N ALA A 155 13.21 -0.16 12.64
CA ALA A 155 13.60 0.16 11.28
C ALA A 155 15.12 0.19 11.10
N ALA A 156 15.63 -0.62 10.17
CA ALA A 156 17.03 -0.64 9.79
C ALA A 156 17.29 0.39 8.69
N ASP A 157 18.53 0.85 8.62
CA ASP A 157 19.03 1.69 7.52
C ASP A 157 19.44 0.80 6.32
N ALA A 158 18.49 -0.03 5.88
CA ALA A 158 18.64 -0.95 4.74
C ALA A 158 17.33 -1.00 3.97
N TYR A 159 17.38 -1.22 2.65
CA TYR A 159 16.17 -1.35 1.85
C TYR A 159 15.40 -2.63 2.19
N TYR A 160 16.12 -3.70 2.48
CA TYR A 160 15.53 -4.95 2.96
C TYR A 160 16.53 -5.74 3.80
N LEU A 161 16.03 -6.53 4.73
CA LEU A 161 16.75 -7.50 5.53
C LEU A 161 15.82 -8.61 5.99
N ALA A 162 16.38 -9.76 6.32
CA ALA A 162 15.64 -10.89 6.84
C ALA A 162 16.41 -11.59 7.96
N LYS A 163 15.67 -12.22 8.89
CA LYS A 163 16.23 -12.99 9.99
C LYS A 163 15.19 -13.87 10.68
N PRO A 164 15.59 -14.97 11.30
CA PRO A 164 14.75 -15.63 12.30
C PRO A 164 14.39 -14.67 13.42
N LEU A 165 13.15 -14.71 13.90
CA LEU A 165 12.69 -13.94 15.05
C LEU A 165 12.47 -14.87 16.26
N THR A 166 11.90 -16.04 16.00
CA THR A 166 11.77 -17.15 16.94
C THR A 166 12.08 -18.47 16.21
N GLU A 167 11.93 -19.63 16.89
CA GLU A 167 12.12 -20.95 16.25
C GLU A 167 11.07 -21.21 15.15
N ASP A 168 9.87 -20.59 15.27
CA ASP A 168 8.69 -20.78 14.42
C ASP A 168 8.29 -19.55 13.59
N ALA A 169 8.98 -18.40 13.74
CA ALA A 169 8.67 -17.17 13.03
C ALA A 169 9.88 -16.54 12.33
N TYR A 170 9.74 -16.27 11.04
CA TYR A 170 10.73 -15.58 10.23
C TYR A 170 10.29 -14.15 9.93
N TYR A 171 11.20 -13.20 9.99
CA TYR A 171 10.91 -11.77 9.82
C TYR A 171 11.69 -11.19 8.66
N ILE A 172 10.96 -10.49 7.79
CA ILE A 172 11.50 -9.77 6.64
C ILE A 172 11.10 -8.32 6.77
N GLN A 173 12.06 -7.42 6.72
CA GLN A 173 11.83 -5.98 6.65
C GLN A 173 12.06 -5.51 5.21
N TYR A 174 11.08 -4.85 4.61
CA TYR A 174 11.14 -4.29 3.27
C TYR A 174 10.83 -2.80 3.34
N ASN A 175 11.88 -1.97 3.49
CA ASN A 175 11.78 -0.55 3.80
C ASN A 175 11.71 0.37 2.57
N ALA A 176 12.05 -0.13 1.38
CA ALA A 176 11.96 0.63 0.13
C ALA A 176 11.77 -0.31 -1.06
N CYS A 177 10.90 0.07 -1.99
CA CYS A 177 10.71 -0.63 -3.25
C CYS A 177 11.84 -0.25 -4.24
N ARG A 178 13.07 -0.62 -3.93
CA ARG A 178 14.30 -0.31 -4.69
C ARG A 178 15.30 -1.44 -4.55
N GLU A 179 16.09 -1.63 -5.60
CA GLU A 179 17.27 -2.49 -5.53
C GLU A 179 18.35 -1.85 -4.63
N ALA A 180 18.95 -2.64 -3.74
CA ALA A 180 20.14 -2.22 -3.01
C ALA A 180 21.39 -2.34 -3.90
N GLU A 181 22.39 -1.48 -3.66
CA GLU A 181 23.60 -1.44 -4.50
C GLU A 181 24.46 -2.70 -4.35
N ASP A 182 24.43 -3.33 -3.18
CA ASP A 182 25.28 -4.47 -2.80
C ASP A 182 24.54 -5.81 -2.74
N LEU A 183 23.23 -5.83 -2.87
CA LEU A 183 22.40 -7.02 -2.79
C LEU A 183 21.15 -6.85 -3.65
N SER A 184 21.05 -7.55 -4.79
CA SER A 184 19.84 -7.55 -5.60
C SER A 184 18.68 -8.20 -4.87
N MET A 185 17.43 -7.88 -5.25
CA MET A 185 16.26 -8.56 -4.68
C MET A 185 16.23 -10.05 -5.04
N GLU A 186 16.73 -10.43 -6.21
CA GLU A 186 16.86 -11.83 -6.62
C GLU A 186 17.81 -12.60 -5.69
N ASP A 187 19.00 -12.04 -5.41
CA ASP A 187 19.95 -12.64 -4.47
C ASP A 187 19.40 -12.67 -3.04
N PHE A 188 18.70 -11.62 -2.63
CA PHE A 188 18.05 -11.56 -1.33
C PHE A 188 16.95 -12.62 -1.20
N ALA A 189 16.10 -12.78 -2.21
CA ALA A 189 15.08 -13.82 -2.25
C ALA A 189 15.68 -15.22 -2.14
N ALA A 190 16.79 -15.49 -2.84
CA ALA A 190 17.50 -16.76 -2.73
C ALA A 190 18.10 -17.02 -1.32
N LEU A 191 18.50 -15.95 -0.59
CA LEU A 191 18.92 -16.08 0.80
C LEU A 191 17.73 -16.41 1.71
N VAL A 192 16.59 -15.75 1.50
CA VAL A 192 15.35 -16.02 2.25
C VAL A 192 14.87 -17.44 2.01
N ASP A 193 14.84 -17.90 0.76
CA ASP A 193 14.46 -19.26 0.37
C ASP A 193 15.30 -20.31 1.13
N LYS A 194 16.61 -20.17 1.08
CA LYS A 194 17.53 -21.04 1.82
C LYS A 194 17.28 -21.05 3.33
N ASP A 195 16.99 -19.90 3.92
CA ASP A 195 16.72 -19.80 5.35
C ASP A 195 15.38 -20.46 5.71
N LEU A 196 14.35 -20.31 4.85
CA LEU A 196 13.04 -20.93 5.02
C LEU A 196 13.12 -22.46 4.88
N GLU A 197 13.92 -22.97 3.92
CA GLU A 197 14.18 -24.41 3.77
C GLU A 197 14.95 -25.01 4.98
N ALA A 198 15.80 -24.21 5.62
CA ALA A 198 16.63 -24.67 6.74
C ALA A 198 15.91 -24.63 8.10
N GLY A 199 14.84 -23.84 8.23
CA GLY A 199 14.05 -23.66 9.43
C GLY A 199 12.72 -24.42 9.39
N ASP A 200 12.01 -24.43 10.50
CA ASP A 200 10.67 -25.01 10.63
C ASP A 200 9.70 -23.88 11.03
N TYR A 201 9.50 -22.94 10.09
CA TYR A 201 8.73 -21.73 10.36
C TYR A 201 7.25 -21.93 10.04
N ASP A 202 6.38 -21.59 11.01
CA ASP A 202 4.93 -21.60 10.84
C ASP A 202 4.44 -20.31 10.17
N ARG A 203 5.20 -19.21 10.32
CA ARG A 203 4.81 -17.89 9.83
C ARG A 203 5.98 -17.04 9.37
N VAL A 204 5.70 -16.22 8.36
CA VAL A 204 6.59 -15.15 7.87
C VAL A 204 5.90 -13.80 8.08
N LEU A 205 6.61 -12.88 8.74
CA LEU A 205 6.19 -11.50 8.92
C LEU A 205 6.93 -10.62 7.91
N LEU A 206 6.21 -10.08 6.93
CA LEU A 206 6.75 -9.16 5.91
C LEU A 206 6.40 -7.72 6.28
N ASP A 207 7.37 -6.97 6.79
CA ASP A 207 7.18 -5.63 7.33
C ASP A 207 7.34 -4.52 6.27
N LEU A 208 6.22 -3.90 5.93
CA LEU A 208 6.10 -2.77 5.00
C LEU A 208 5.87 -1.43 5.73
N ARG A 209 5.86 -1.41 7.07
CA ARG A 209 5.48 -0.22 7.86
C ARG A 209 6.37 1.01 7.61
N ASN A 210 7.60 0.83 7.15
CA ASN A 210 8.53 1.92 6.85
C ASN A 210 8.65 2.21 5.35
N ASN A 211 7.91 1.49 4.50
CA ASN A 211 8.09 1.55 3.05
C ASN A 211 7.20 2.63 2.41
N GLY A 212 7.83 3.68 1.93
CA GLY A 212 7.18 4.77 1.20
C GLY A 212 6.98 4.54 -0.30
N GLY A 213 7.33 3.35 -0.82
CA GLY A 213 7.19 2.98 -2.23
C GLY A 213 8.49 3.04 -3.03
N GLY A 214 8.34 3.11 -4.33
CA GLY A 214 9.41 3.07 -5.33
C GLY A 214 8.92 2.40 -6.63
N SER A 215 9.45 1.22 -6.98
CA SER A 215 8.98 0.34 -8.06
C SER A 215 8.37 -0.92 -7.44
N ASP A 216 7.12 -1.18 -7.76
CA ASP A 216 6.33 -2.30 -7.21
C ASP A 216 6.89 -3.68 -7.62
N GLY A 217 7.47 -3.80 -8.81
CA GLY A 217 8.02 -5.06 -9.31
C GLY A 217 9.30 -5.55 -8.64
N VAL A 218 9.98 -4.71 -7.85
CA VAL A 218 11.25 -5.10 -7.20
C VAL A 218 11.06 -6.29 -6.25
N ILE A 219 9.93 -6.40 -5.58
CA ILE A 219 9.66 -7.47 -4.59
C ILE A 219 9.31 -8.82 -5.22
N TRP A 220 9.01 -8.91 -6.51
CA TRP A 220 8.44 -10.12 -7.11
C TRP A 220 9.29 -11.39 -6.95
N PRO A 221 10.63 -11.37 -7.04
CA PRO A 221 11.43 -12.57 -6.74
C PRO A 221 11.19 -13.10 -5.32
N LEU A 222 11.01 -12.19 -4.35
CA LEU A 222 10.67 -12.57 -2.98
C LEU A 222 9.25 -13.15 -2.88
N PHE A 223 8.29 -12.61 -3.62
CA PHE A 223 6.92 -13.14 -3.63
C PHE A 223 6.83 -14.56 -4.19
N GLU A 224 7.69 -14.94 -5.15
CA GLU A 224 7.78 -16.31 -5.64
C GLU A 224 8.18 -17.27 -4.51
N VAL A 225 9.24 -16.94 -3.76
CA VAL A 225 9.68 -17.72 -2.60
C VAL A 225 8.59 -17.80 -1.52
N LEU A 226 7.92 -16.68 -1.23
CA LEU A 226 6.87 -16.68 -0.23
C LEU A 226 5.63 -17.49 -0.63
N ARG A 227 5.28 -17.54 -1.93
CA ARG A 227 4.21 -18.41 -2.44
C ARG A 227 4.55 -19.89 -2.21
N GLU A 228 5.76 -20.31 -2.54
CA GLU A 228 6.21 -21.69 -2.29
C GLU A 228 6.16 -22.05 -0.81
N ALA A 229 6.58 -21.14 0.07
CA ALA A 229 6.47 -21.33 1.51
C ALA A 229 5.01 -21.44 1.98
N MET A 230 4.10 -20.60 1.44
CA MET A 230 2.67 -20.64 1.74
C MET A 230 2.02 -21.95 1.26
N ASP A 231 2.40 -22.46 0.10
CA ASP A 231 1.96 -23.77 -0.41
C ASP A 231 2.43 -24.90 0.51
N GLY A 232 3.56 -24.74 1.18
CA GLY A 232 4.08 -25.59 2.26
C GLY A 232 3.32 -25.45 3.59
N GLY A 233 2.41 -24.48 3.72
CA GLY A 233 1.59 -24.27 4.92
C GLY A 233 2.01 -23.08 5.78
N VAL A 234 3.08 -22.37 5.45
CA VAL A 234 3.54 -21.15 6.15
C VAL A 234 2.50 -20.04 6.04
N LYS A 235 2.23 -19.32 7.13
CA LYS A 235 1.33 -18.16 7.14
C LYS A 235 2.10 -16.88 6.81
N LEU A 236 1.65 -16.15 5.78
CA LEU A 236 2.21 -14.85 5.43
C LEU A 236 1.40 -13.72 6.08
N VAL A 237 2.08 -12.88 6.86
CA VAL A 237 1.49 -11.69 7.50
C VAL A 237 2.24 -10.45 7.03
N GLY A 238 1.55 -9.60 6.26
CA GLY A 238 2.06 -8.28 5.88
C GLY A 238 1.82 -7.27 7.00
N LEU A 239 2.89 -6.64 7.51
CA LEU A 239 2.78 -5.61 8.53
C LEU A 239 2.70 -4.23 7.84
N ILE A 240 1.59 -3.52 8.05
CA ILE A 240 1.33 -2.22 7.41
C ILE A 240 1.12 -1.10 8.44
N GLY A 241 1.23 0.14 8.00
CA GLY A 241 0.99 1.32 8.82
C GLY A 241 1.03 2.62 8.02
N GLU A 242 0.98 3.77 8.70
CA GLU A 242 0.84 5.10 8.08
C GLU A 242 1.89 5.45 7.02
N ASN A 243 3.06 4.81 7.03
CA ASN A 243 4.08 5.06 6.02
C ASN A 243 4.06 4.03 4.86
N THR A 244 3.26 2.98 4.94
CA THR A 244 3.02 2.08 3.80
C THR A 244 2.30 2.86 2.71
N PHE A 245 3.02 3.17 1.62
CA PHE A 245 2.55 4.14 0.65
C PHE A 245 3.01 3.82 -0.78
N SER A 246 2.27 4.28 -1.80
CA SER A 246 2.62 4.11 -3.22
C SER A 246 2.85 2.64 -3.58
N SER A 247 3.96 2.26 -4.22
CA SER A 247 4.27 0.88 -4.59
C SER A 247 4.26 -0.11 -3.41
N ALA A 248 4.60 0.33 -2.20
CA ALA A 248 4.50 -0.55 -1.02
C ALA A 248 3.05 -0.88 -0.65
N LEU A 249 2.10 0.02 -0.93
CA LEU A 249 0.68 -0.28 -0.80
C LEU A 249 0.24 -1.30 -1.85
N ILE A 250 0.71 -1.18 -3.10
CA ILE A 250 0.44 -2.19 -4.15
C ILE A 250 0.91 -3.56 -3.66
N ASN A 251 2.15 -3.64 -3.19
CA ASN A 251 2.70 -4.88 -2.65
C ASN A 251 1.92 -5.42 -1.43
N ALA A 252 1.38 -4.53 -0.58
CA ALA A 252 0.51 -4.97 0.52
C ALA A 252 -0.80 -5.60 0.00
N VAL A 253 -1.41 -5.05 -1.05
CA VAL A 253 -2.60 -5.66 -1.68
C VAL A 253 -2.23 -6.98 -2.37
N GLU A 254 -1.04 -7.09 -2.99
CA GLU A 254 -0.55 -8.35 -3.57
C GLU A 254 -0.35 -9.44 -2.50
N ILE A 255 0.04 -9.09 -1.28
CA ILE A 255 0.06 -10.04 -0.14
C ILE A 255 -1.34 -10.61 0.13
N GLN A 256 -2.38 -9.77 0.16
CA GLN A 256 -3.76 -10.23 0.30
C GLN A 256 -4.20 -11.09 -0.89
N GLU A 257 -3.79 -10.73 -2.10
CA GLU A 257 -4.06 -11.46 -3.34
C GLU A 257 -3.44 -12.87 -3.32
N MET A 258 -2.26 -13.03 -2.72
CA MET A 258 -1.60 -14.31 -2.52
C MET A 258 -2.25 -15.17 -1.42
N GLY A 259 -3.19 -14.62 -0.66
CA GLY A 259 -3.81 -15.30 0.48
C GLY A 259 -3.15 -15.02 1.82
N GLY A 260 -2.25 -14.03 1.88
CA GLY A 260 -1.72 -13.49 3.13
C GLY A 260 -2.69 -12.56 3.84
N VAL A 261 -2.35 -12.14 5.04
CA VAL A 261 -3.16 -11.26 5.92
C VAL A 261 -2.41 -9.97 6.20
N LEU A 262 -3.09 -8.84 6.18
CA LEU A 262 -2.50 -7.56 6.60
C LEU A 262 -2.81 -7.27 8.05
N ALA A 263 -1.80 -7.00 8.85
CA ALA A 263 -1.93 -6.62 10.24
C ALA A 263 -1.25 -5.27 10.53
N GLY A 264 -1.76 -4.55 11.51
CA GLY A 264 -1.21 -3.27 11.95
C GLY A 264 -2.20 -2.11 11.86
N GLU A 265 -1.71 -0.92 11.61
CA GLU A 265 -2.54 0.27 11.39
C GLU A 265 -2.81 0.46 9.89
N ASP A 266 -3.87 1.19 9.55
CA ASP A 266 -4.21 1.48 8.15
C ASP A 266 -3.06 2.17 7.42
N ALA A 267 -2.88 1.83 6.14
CA ALA A 267 -1.81 2.38 5.31
C ALA A 267 -2.05 3.86 4.95
N GLY A 268 -0.97 4.62 4.79
CA GLY A 268 -1.03 6.01 4.33
C GLY A 268 -1.39 6.17 2.86
N GLY A 269 -1.35 5.10 2.07
CA GLY A 269 -1.78 5.10 0.68
C GLY A 269 -3.26 4.75 0.53
N SER A 270 -3.86 5.16 -0.61
CA SER A 270 -5.20 4.75 -1.01
C SER A 270 -5.14 3.63 -2.04
N VAL A 271 -6.10 2.68 -1.94
CA VAL A 271 -6.20 1.51 -2.82
C VAL A 271 -6.22 1.93 -4.29
N CYS A 272 -7.09 2.89 -4.64
CA CYS A 272 -7.00 3.56 -5.94
C CYS A 272 -6.40 4.95 -5.73
N HIS A 273 -5.39 5.31 -6.48
CA HIS A 273 -4.68 6.57 -6.28
C HIS A 273 -4.02 7.09 -7.55
N PHE A 274 -3.67 8.37 -7.55
CA PHE A 274 -2.76 8.93 -8.54
C PHE A 274 -1.31 8.73 -8.07
N GLY A 275 -0.41 8.38 -8.99
CA GLY A 275 1.00 8.09 -8.71
C GLY A 275 1.91 8.38 -9.90
N ALA A 276 3.10 7.74 -9.93
CA ALA A 276 4.13 7.95 -10.94
C ALA A 276 4.50 9.44 -11.05
N VAL A 277 5.08 9.98 -9.99
CA VAL A 277 5.31 11.42 -9.80
C VAL A 277 6.34 12.00 -10.78
N LYS A 278 6.06 13.23 -11.21
CA LYS A 278 7.03 14.10 -11.90
C LYS A 278 7.33 15.28 -11.00
N THR A 279 8.61 15.49 -10.73
CA THR A 279 9.08 16.60 -9.92
C THR A 279 9.24 17.88 -10.76
N PHE A 280 9.02 19.02 -10.13
CA PHE A 280 9.30 20.32 -10.71
C PHE A 280 9.96 21.26 -9.71
N SER A 281 10.57 22.32 -10.24
CA SER A 281 11.08 23.43 -9.43
C SER A 281 10.71 24.75 -10.14
N LEU A 282 10.12 25.67 -9.40
CA LEU A 282 9.78 26.99 -9.93
C LEU A 282 11.05 27.78 -10.24
N PRO A 283 11.18 28.42 -11.42
CA PRO A 283 12.46 28.99 -11.85
C PRO A 283 12.94 30.17 -11.00
N ASN A 284 12.02 30.95 -10.42
CA ASN A 284 12.35 32.14 -9.62
C ASN A 284 12.46 31.83 -8.14
N SER A 285 11.40 31.31 -7.53
CA SER A 285 11.34 31.03 -6.08
C SER A 285 12.09 29.78 -5.66
N LYS A 286 12.47 28.90 -6.63
CA LYS A 286 13.08 27.58 -6.37
C LYS A 286 12.22 26.64 -5.53
N VAL A 287 10.97 26.98 -5.33
CA VAL A 287 9.99 26.07 -4.69
C VAL A 287 9.93 24.76 -5.45
N ARG A 288 10.04 23.66 -4.73
CA ARG A 288 9.99 22.31 -5.28
C ARG A 288 8.62 21.70 -5.03
N GLY A 289 8.17 20.94 -5.99
CA GLY A 289 6.94 20.18 -5.88
C GLY A 289 6.96 18.96 -6.79
N GLN A 290 5.89 18.23 -6.73
CA GLN A 290 5.65 17.05 -7.57
C GLN A 290 4.19 16.96 -7.95
N VAL A 291 3.93 16.35 -9.10
CA VAL A 291 2.59 16.05 -9.60
C VAL A 291 2.52 14.59 -10.03
N SER A 292 1.40 13.96 -9.78
CA SER A 292 1.09 12.63 -10.29
C SER A 292 0.90 12.64 -11.79
N SER A 293 1.24 11.56 -12.46
CA SER A 293 1.09 11.43 -13.91
C SER A 293 0.25 10.22 -14.35
N LYS A 294 -0.10 9.32 -13.43
CA LYS A 294 -0.92 8.14 -13.69
C LYS A 294 -1.98 7.95 -12.62
N TYR A 295 -3.15 7.46 -13.00
CA TYR A 295 -4.12 6.89 -12.08
C TYR A 295 -3.91 5.38 -12.00
N ILE A 296 -3.80 4.86 -10.80
CA ILE A 296 -3.61 3.44 -10.49
C ILE A 296 -4.90 2.94 -9.86
N ASP A 297 -5.60 2.06 -10.59
CA ASP A 297 -6.89 1.51 -10.19
C ASP A 297 -6.74 0.05 -9.76
N LEU A 298 -6.28 -0.20 -8.54
CA LEU A 298 -6.15 -1.56 -8.00
C LEU A 298 -7.50 -2.26 -7.89
N ASN A 299 -8.58 -1.50 -7.75
CA ASN A 299 -9.96 -1.98 -7.69
C ASN A 299 -10.35 -2.92 -8.83
N THR A 300 -9.76 -2.65 -10.00
CA THR A 300 -10.05 -3.39 -11.23
C THR A 300 -8.94 -4.35 -11.62
N LEU A 301 -7.84 -4.35 -10.89
CA LEU A 301 -6.63 -5.10 -11.21
C LEU A 301 -6.39 -6.27 -10.25
N LEU A 302 -6.74 -6.11 -8.98
CA LEU A 302 -6.56 -7.12 -7.94
C LEU A 302 -7.89 -7.39 -7.24
N ASP A 303 -8.27 -8.65 -7.07
CA ASP A 303 -9.53 -9.02 -6.40
C ASP A 303 -9.52 -8.59 -4.94
N ALA A 304 -8.37 -8.70 -4.28
CA ALA A 304 -8.20 -8.23 -2.92
C ALA A 304 -8.52 -6.73 -2.75
N ALA A 305 -8.42 -5.94 -3.82
CA ALA A 305 -8.78 -4.53 -3.82
C ALA A 305 -10.20 -4.23 -4.29
N ALA A 306 -10.91 -5.22 -4.85
CA ALA A 306 -12.17 -4.98 -5.55
C ALA A 306 -13.23 -4.28 -4.69
N GLY A 307 -13.91 -3.30 -5.27
CA GLY A 307 -14.96 -2.52 -4.62
C GLY A 307 -14.49 -1.49 -3.59
N ARG A 308 -13.19 -1.36 -3.30
CA ARG A 308 -12.68 -0.47 -2.23
C ARG A 308 -12.59 1.01 -2.64
N GLY A 309 -12.28 1.33 -3.89
CA GLY A 309 -12.20 2.70 -4.40
C GLY A 309 -11.03 3.54 -3.85
N VAL A 310 -11.19 4.85 -3.83
CA VAL A 310 -10.19 5.80 -3.29
C VAL A 310 -10.36 5.91 -1.79
N VAL A 311 -9.83 4.93 -1.07
CA VAL A 311 -9.85 4.85 0.40
C VAL A 311 -8.51 4.33 0.89
N ALA A 312 -8.13 4.67 2.12
CA ALA A 312 -6.94 4.09 2.75
C ALA A 312 -7.02 2.55 2.71
N LEU A 313 -5.89 1.88 2.45
CA LEU A 313 -5.82 0.44 2.60
C LEU A 313 -5.91 0.10 4.09
N GLN A 314 -7.01 -0.53 4.47
CA GLN A 314 -7.24 -0.97 5.84
C GLN A 314 -6.48 -2.28 6.10
N SER A 315 -5.96 -2.42 7.31
CA SER A 315 -5.47 -3.71 7.79
C SER A 315 -6.65 -4.68 7.99
N ASP A 316 -6.43 -5.96 7.70
CA ASP A 316 -7.42 -7.02 8.02
C ASP A 316 -7.55 -7.17 9.54
N ILE A 317 -6.45 -6.91 10.25
CA ILE A 317 -6.34 -7.02 11.69
C ILE A 317 -5.70 -5.75 12.24
N TYR A 318 -6.51 -4.92 12.89
CA TYR A 318 -6.04 -3.67 13.45
C TYR A 318 -5.30 -3.90 14.77
N VAL A 319 -4.00 -3.63 14.77
CA VAL A 319 -3.11 -3.72 15.94
C VAL A 319 -2.26 -2.45 15.99
N PRO A 320 -2.66 -1.44 16.75
CA PRO A 320 -1.89 -0.21 16.86
C PRO A 320 -0.65 -0.39 17.76
N GLN A 321 0.36 0.44 17.52
CA GLN A 321 1.48 0.54 18.45
C GLN A 321 1.04 1.26 19.72
N GLU A 322 1.14 0.59 20.87
CA GLU A 322 0.77 1.15 22.17
C GLU A 322 1.92 2.01 22.77
N LEU A 323 1.53 3.06 23.52
CA LEU A 323 2.53 3.91 24.19
C LEU A 323 3.32 3.14 25.24
N ALA A 324 2.66 2.28 26.02
CA ALA A 324 3.29 1.47 27.05
C ALA A 324 4.37 0.55 26.47
N ASP A 325 4.05 -0.14 25.38
CA ASP A 325 5.01 -1.02 24.68
C ASP A 325 6.14 -0.22 24.05
N THR A 326 5.84 0.95 23.46
CA THR A 326 6.88 1.86 22.96
C THR A 326 7.90 2.20 24.05
N LEU A 327 7.45 2.55 25.26
CA LEU A 327 8.34 2.90 26.38
C LEU A 327 9.15 1.71 26.90
N GLU A 328 8.59 0.50 26.84
CA GLU A 328 9.31 -0.73 27.18
C GLU A 328 10.25 -1.22 26.07
N GLY A 329 10.26 -0.57 24.91
CA GLY A 329 11.05 -0.97 23.73
C GLY A 329 10.50 -2.20 23.03
N LYS A 330 9.17 -2.40 23.09
CA LYS A 330 8.45 -3.49 22.44
C LYS A 330 7.73 -3.03 21.18
N ASP A 331 7.54 -3.96 20.28
CA ASP A 331 6.75 -3.82 19.07
C ASP A 331 5.40 -4.52 19.27
N SER A 332 4.33 -3.74 19.56
CA SER A 332 3.00 -4.28 19.88
C SER A 332 2.47 -5.19 18.77
N LEU A 333 2.71 -4.83 17.51
CA LEU A 333 2.23 -5.60 16.37
C LEU A 333 2.97 -6.94 16.23
N VAL A 334 4.29 -6.92 16.34
CA VAL A 334 5.09 -8.14 16.24
C VAL A 334 4.81 -9.08 17.41
N GLU A 335 4.74 -8.57 18.65
CA GLU A 335 4.35 -9.35 19.83
C GLU A 335 2.98 -10.02 19.62
N TRP A 336 2.03 -9.29 19.05
CA TRP A 336 0.73 -9.84 18.70
C TRP A 336 0.85 -10.94 17.64
N CYS A 337 1.59 -10.70 16.54
CA CYS A 337 1.76 -11.68 15.45
C CYS A 337 2.41 -12.97 15.93
N LEU A 338 3.35 -12.92 16.89
CA LEU A 338 4.01 -14.09 17.46
C LEU A 338 3.08 -14.95 18.32
N THR A 339 2.02 -14.35 18.88
CA THR A 339 1.11 -15.03 19.80
C THR A 339 -0.27 -15.31 19.23
N ALA A 340 -0.59 -14.71 18.07
CA ALA A 340 -1.89 -14.88 17.42
C ALA A 340 -2.13 -16.33 16.98
N PRO A 341 -3.32 -16.89 17.24
CA PRO A 341 -3.66 -18.23 16.75
C PRO A 341 -3.84 -18.22 15.22
N ASP A 342 -3.49 -19.32 14.56
CA ASP A 342 -3.57 -19.48 13.11
C ASP A 342 -4.94 -19.14 12.52
N SER A 343 -6.00 -19.38 13.27
CA SER A 343 -7.38 -19.04 12.85
C SER A 343 -7.60 -17.54 12.67
N GLN A 344 -6.79 -16.68 13.29
CA GLN A 344 -6.82 -15.23 13.09
C GLN A 344 -5.91 -14.77 11.94
N LEU A 345 -4.98 -15.63 11.50
CA LEU A 345 -4.10 -15.40 10.37
C LEU A 345 -4.66 -16.00 9.07
N ALA A 346 -5.93 -16.36 9.05
CA ALA A 346 -6.61 -16.81 7.85
C ALA A 346 -7.04 -15.58 7.02
N PRO A 347 -6.87 -15.61 5.68
CA PRO A 347 -7.25 -14.49 4.83
C PRO A 347 -8.75 -14.23 4.94
N ALA A 348 -9.12 -12.94 4.95
CA ALA A 348 -10.52 -12.56 4.77
C ALA A 348 -10.94 -13.00 3.36
N ASN A 349 -12.17 -13.56 3.22
CA ASN A 349 -12.70 -13.93 1.91
C ASN A 349 -12.97 -12.65 1.11
N HIS A 350 -12.04 -12.28 0.23
CA HIS A 350 -12.18 -11.16 -0.70
C HIS A 350 -12.81 -11.58 -2.06
N TYR A 351 -13.42 -12.77 -2.13
CA TYR A 351 -13.78 -13.45 -3.38
C TYR A 351 -15.14 -13.06 -3.99
N ASP A 352 -15.81 -12.02 -3.51
CA ASP A 352 -17.11 -11.59 -4.06
C ASP A 352 -17.00 -10.64 -5.27
N ALA A 353 -15.79 -10.37 -5.75
CA ALA A 353 -15.56 -9.46 -6.86
C ALA A 353 -15.61 -10.17 -8.22
N PRO A 354 -16.11 -9.48 -9.28
CA PRO A 354 -16.09 -10.04 -10.62
C PRO A 354 -14.65 -10.31 -11.09
N LEU A 355 -14.35 -11.51 -11.56
CA LEU A 355 -13.06 -11.85 -12.14
C LEU A 355 -12.78 -10.95 -13.36
N THR A 356 -11.62 -10.28 -13.37
CA THR A 356 -11.23 -9.42 -14.49
C THR A 356 -10.51 -10.17 -15.59
N ARG A 357 -10.47 -9.58 -16.80
CA ARG A 357 -9.77 -10.15 -17.97
C ARG A 357 -8.27 -10.28 -17.72
N GLY A 358 -7.65 -9.26 -17.10
CA GLY A 358 -6.21 -9.24 -16.80
C GLY A 358 -5.83 -10.35 -15.83
N ARG A 359 -6.62 -10.50 -14.77
CA ARG A 359 -6.41 -11.54 -13.77
C ARG A 359 -6.55 -12.95 -14.34
N PHE A 360 -7.59 -13.19 -15.13
CA PHE A 360 -7.78 -14.51 -15.72
C PHE A 360 -6.64 -14.88 -16.67
N ILE A 361 -6.11 -13.93 -17.43
CA ILE A 361 -4.91 -14.15 -18.25
C ILE A 361 -3.68 -14.39 -17.37
N GLY A 362 -3.53 -13.71 -16.24
CA GLY A 362 -2.50 -13.98 -15.24
C GLY A 362 -2.55 -15.44 -14.75
N GLN A 363 -3.72 -15.90 -14.32
CA GLN A 363 -3.92 -17.30 -13.91
C GLN A 363 -3.60 -18.34 -15.01
N LEU A 364 -3.95 -18.05 -16.26
CA LEU A 364 -3.61 -18.92 -17.39
C LEU A 364 -2.10 -18.93 -17.68
N TYR A 365 -1.43 -17.80 -17.51
CA TYR A 365 0.01 -17.66 -17.66
C TYR A 365 0.77 -18.43 -16.56
N GLU A 366 0.34 -18.30 -15.31
CA GLU A 366 0.86 -19.09 -14.18
C GLU A 366 0.64 -20.59 -14.38
N ALA A 367 -0.56 -21.00 -14.78
CA ALA A 367 -0.86 -22.38 -15.09
C ALA A 367 -0.02 -22.93 -16.28
N ALA A 368 0.46 -22.05 -17.15
CA ALA A 368 1.40 -22.38 -18.23
C ALA A 368 2.86 -22.47 -17.76
N GLY A 369 3.15 -22.25 -16.48
CA GLY A 369 4.51 -22.25 -15.91
C GLY A 369 5.25 -20.94 -16.08
N SER A 370 4.53 -19.84 -16.22
CA SER A 370 5.10 -18.47 -16.34
C SER A 370 6.27 -18.38 -17.35
N PRO A 371 6.06 -18.75 -18.62
CA PRO A 371 7.15 -18.78 -19.61
C PRO A 371 7.78 -17.40 -19.77
N ALA A 372 9.11 -17.35 -19.92
CA ALA A 372 9.82 -16.10 -20.08
C ALA A 372 9.30 -15.30 -21.31
N VAL A 373 9.03 -14.01 -21.10
CA VAL A 373 8.55 -13.08 -22.13
C VAL A 373 9.51 -11.90 -22.22
N GLU A 374 9.98 -11.58 -23.42
CA GLU A 374 10.75 -10.36 -23.66
C GLU A 374 9.77 -9.18 -23.83
N LEU A 375 9.71 -8.30 -22.84
CA LEU A 375 8.96 -7.04 -22.95
C LEU A 375 9.78 -6.05 -23.79
N GLY A 376 9.36 -5.81 -25.03
CA GLY A 376 9.95 -4.81 -25.93
C GLY A 376 9.60 -3.37 -25.54
N GLU A 377 10.13 -2.39 -26.30
CA GLU A 377 9.77 -0.98 -26.11
C GLU A 377 8.28 -0.70 -26.41
N GLU A 378 7.65 -1.52 -27.25
CA GLU A 378 6.21 -1.41 -27.55
C GLU A 378 5.40 -2.29 -26.60
N LEU A 379 4.46 -1.65 -25.91
CA LEU A 379 3.54 -2.35 -25.03
C LEU A 379 2.59 -3.29 -25.81
N PRO A 380 2.20 -4.44 -25.23
CA PRO A 380 1.40 -5.43 -25.94
C PRO A 380 0.05 -4.89 -26.41
N PHE A 381 -0.56 -3.95 -25.71
CA PHE A 381 -1.80 -3.29 -26.10
C PHE A 381 -1.74 -1.80 -25.80
N ALA A 382 -2.59 -0.99 -26.46
CA ALA A 382 -2.61 0.47 -26.30
C ALA A 382 -2.94 0.93 -24.87
N ASP A 383 -3.62 0.10 -24.09
CA ASP A 383 -3.99 0.29 -22.68
C ASP A 383 -3.18 -0.56 -21.69
N SER A 384 -2.09 -1.19 -22.14
CA SER A 384 -1.17 -1.97 -21.30
C SER A 384 -0.17 -1.06 -20.58
N PHE A 385 -0.64 -0.12 -19.81
CA PHE A 385 0.21 0.73 -18.98
C PHE A 385 -0.38 0.82 -17.57
N GLY A 386 0.46 0.95 -16.57
CA GLY A 386 0.02 1.10 -15.19
C GLY A 386 0.68 0.08 -14.29
N ILE A 387 0.14 -1.11 -14.17
CA ILE A 387 0.67 -2.13 -13.25
C ILE A 387 1.44 -3.17 -14.04
N GLU A 388 2.71 -3.35 -13.69
CA GLU A 388 3.64 -4.16 -14.44
C GLU A 388 3.44 -5.67 -14.23
N TRP A 389 2.86 -6.10 -13.09
CA TRP A 389 2.72 -7.50 -12.73
C TRP A 389 1.97 -8.36 -13.78
N TYR A 390 0.98 -7.82 -14.48
CA TYR A 390 0.24 -8.57 -15.50
C TYR A 390 0.82 -8.42 -16.92
N LEU A 391 1.77 -7.52 -17.12
CA LEU A 391 2.35 -7.27 -18.46
C LEU A 391 2.97 -8.52 -19.10
N PRO A 392 3.77 -9.32 -18.37
CA PRO A 392 4.30 -10.57 -18.94
C PRO A 392 3.19 -11.52 -19.38
N ALA A 393 2.15 -11.68 -18.56
CA ALA A 393 1.01 -12.54 -18.87
C ALA A 393 0.23 -12.07 -20.09
N VAL A 394 -0.03 -10.76 -20.18
CA VAL A 394 -0.77 -10.14 -21.29
C VAL A 394 0.08 -10.14 -22.58
N ALA A 395 1.38 -9.92 -22.47
CA ALA A 395 2.31 -10.03 -23.62
C ALA A 395 2.38 -11.47 -24.13
N TRP A 396 2.57 -12.45 -23.25
CA TRP A 396 2.50 -13.86 -23.58
C TRP A 396 1.19 -14.22 -24.26
N ALA A 397 0.06 -13.84 -23.68
CA ALA A 397 -1.25 -14.17 -24.23
C ALA A 397 -1.46 -13.53 -25.62
N ARG A 398 -0.90 -12.36 -25.88
CA ARG A 398 -0.92 -11.72 -27.20
C ARG A 398 -0.03 -12.47 -28.20
N GLU A 399 1.21 -12.75 -27.83
CA GLU A 399 2.16 -13.48 -28.69
C GLU A 399 1.65 -14.86 -29.07
N GLN A 400 1.04 -15.58 -28.11
CA GLN A 400 0.47 -16.90 -28.32
C GLN A 400 -0.92 -16.85 -29.01
N GLY A 401 -1.45 -15.68 -29.31
CA GLY A 401 -2.77 -15.52 -29.92
C GLY A 401 -3.95 -15.88 -29.02
N ILE A 402 -3.74 -16.02 -27.71
CA ILE A 402 -4.76 -16.26 -26.71
C ILE A 402 -5.63 -15.01 -26.56
N ALA A 403 -4.99 -13.84 -26.37
CA ALA A 403 -5.66 -12.55 -26.27
C ALA A 403 -5.35 -11.69 -27.51
N LEU A 404 -6.36 -11.34 -28.29
CA LEU A 404 -6.20 -10.56 -29.52
C LEU A 404 -6.55 -9.08 -29.36
N GLY A 405 -7.10 -8.70 -28.19
CA GLY A 405 -7.59 -7.33 -27.95
C GLY A 405 -8.95 -7.05 -28.61
N GLY A 406 -9.42 -5.84 -28.38
CA GLY A 406 -10.67 -5.31 -28.93
C GLY A 406 -10.45 -4.19 -29.95
N ALA A 407 -11.53 -3.48 -30.24
CA ALA A 407 -11.48 -2.30 -31.11
C ALA A 407 -10.53 -1.24 -30.54
N GLY A 408 -9.66 -0.67 -31.38
CA GLY A 408 -8.66 0.31 -30.97
C GLY A 408 -7.37 -0.29 -30.37
N GLY A 409 -7.18 -1.61 -30.45
CA GLY A 409 -5.95 -2.26 -29.99
C GLY A 409 -5.83 -2.31 -28.46
N THR A 410 -6.94 -2.29 -27.74
CA THR A 410 -6.99 -2.35 -26.27
C THR A 410 -7.25 -3.78 -25.79
N PHE A 411 -6.71 -4.13 -24.61
CA PHE A 411 -6.99 -5.38 -23.93
C PHE A 411 -8.13 -5.25 -22.90
N SER A 412 -8.24 -4.10 -22.26
CA SER A 412 -9.20 -3.78 -21.19
C SER A 412 -9.04 -4.76 -20.01
N ALA A 413 -7.82 -4.86 -19.47
CA ALA A 413 -7.45 -5.80 -18.40
C ALA A 413 -8.38 -5.68 -17.17
N ALA A 414 -8.76 -4.47 -16.82
CA ALA A 414 -9.60 -4.14 -15.67
C ALA A 414 -11.10 -4.46 -15.84
N ARG A 415 -11.54 -4.76 -17.07
CA ARG A 415 -12.97 -5.05 -17.32
C ARG A 415 -13.35 -6.44 -16.79
N PRO A 416 -14.53 -6.58 -16.15
CA PRO A 416 -15.05 -7.90 -15.77
C PRO A 416 -15.02 -8.87 -16.95
N LEU A 417 -14.57 -10.08 -16.67
CA LEU A 417 -14.50 -11.17 -17.63
C LEU A 417 -15.91 -11.71 -17.87
N THR A 418 -16.28 -11.91 -19.14
CA THR A 418 -17.52 -12.61 -19.47
C THR A 418 -17.28 -14.11 -19.61
N TRP A 419 -18.31 -14.91 -19.35
CA TRP A 419 -18.27 -16.36 -19.53
C TRP A 419 -17.78 -16.80 -20.92
N ARG A 420 -18.18 -16.06 -21.96
CA ARG A 420 -17.73 -16.28 -23.32
C ARG A 420 -16.23 -16.03 -23.49
N GLU A 421 -15.74 -14.95 -22.93
CA GLU A 421 -14.31 -14.62 -22.99
C GLU A 421 -13.47 -15.64 -22.24
N ALA A 422 -13.93 -16.09 -21.07
CA ALA A 422 -13.29 -17.16 -20.32
C ALA A 422 -13.18 -18.44 -21.17
N ALA A 423 -14.29 -18.86 -21.78
CA ALA A 423 -14.29 -20.03 -22.66
C ALA A 423 -13.31 -19.89 -23.84
N VAL A 424 -13.23 -18.71 -24.44
CA VAL A 424 -12.33 -18.46 -25.57
C VAL A 424 -10.88 -18.45 -25.13
N PHE A 425 -10.56 -17.83 -24.00
CA PHE A 425 -9.20 -17.83 -23.45
C PHE A 425 -8.78 -19.24 -23.06
N LEU A 426 -9.60 -20.00 -22.33
CA LEU A 426 -9.34 -21.41 -22.00
C LEU A 426 -9.11 -22.26 -23.25
N GLY A 427 -10.00 -22.16 -24.24
CA GLY A 427 -9.90 -22.95 -25.46
C GLY A 427 -8.61 -22.67 -26.23
N ARG A 428 -8.22 -21.41 -26.36
CA ARG A 428 -6.97 -21.03 -27.03
C ARG A 428 -5.74 -21.44 -26.22
N THR A 429 -5.78 -21.29 -24.90
CA THR A 429 -4.69 -21.74 -24.01
C THR A 429 -4.52 -23.26 -24.14
N ALA A 430 -5.60 -24.03 -24.15
CA ALA A 430 -5.54 -25.47 -24.36
C ALA A 430 -4.91 -25.84 -25.72
N GLU A 431 -5.25 -25.09 -26.78
CA GLU A 431 -4.64 -25.30 -28.12
C GLU A 431 -3.14 -24.96 -28.11
N VAL A 432 -2.74 -23.87 -27.46
CA VAL A 432 -1.33 -23.42 -27.38
C VAL A 432 -0.47 -24.39 -26.57
N LEU A 433 -1.01 -24.93 -25.48
CA LEU A 433 -0.31 -25.86 -24.60
C LEU A 433 -0.49 -27.33 -24.98
N ASP A 434 -1.14 -27.61 -26.11
CA ASP A 434 -1.47 -28.98 -26.58
C ASP A 434 -2.18 -29.83 -25.50
N LEU A 435 -3.11 -29.20 -24.76
CA LEU A 435 -3.83 -29.86 -23.70
C LEU A 435 -5.04 -30.65 -24.25
N THR A 436 -5.16 -31.88 -23.80
CA THR A 436 -6.36 -32.72 -24.10
C THR A 436 -7.50 -32.30 -23.19
N LEU A 437 -8.58 -31.77 -23.77
CA LEU A 437 -9.76 -31.42 -23.02
C LEU A 437 -10.46 -32.68 -22.47
N PRO A 438 -11.11 -32.60 -21.28
CA PRO A 438 -11.87 -33.69 -20.71
C PRO A 438 -12.92 -34.24 -21.69
N ASN A 439 -13.19 -35.55 -21.59
CA ASN A 439 -14.16 -36.22 -22.48
C ASN A 439 -15.59 -35.72 -22.18
N PRO A 440 -16.30 -35.15 -23.15
CA PRO A 440 -17.69 -34.69 -22.97
C PRO A 440 -18.65 -35.74 -22.44
N ALA A 441 -18.41 -37.02 -22.73
CA ALA A 441 -19.25 -38.11 -22.27
C ALA A 441 -19.21 -38.37 -20.76
N GLU A 442 -18.12 -37.93 -20.11
CA GLU A 442 -17.87 -38.06 -18.67
C GLU A 442 -18.36 -36.86 -17.87
N HIS A 443 -18.53 -35.71 -18.54
CA HIS A 443 -18.88 -34.43 -17.92
C HIS A 443 -20.14 -33.82 -18.51
N ARG A 444 -21.17 -34.63 -18.80
CA ARG A 444 -22.43 -34.16 -19.40
C ARG A 444 -23.11 -33.12 -18.50
N GLN A 445 -22.98 -31.87 -18.91
CA GLN A 445 -23.82 -30.79 -18.44
C GLN A 445 -25.14 -30.75 -19.22
N GLY A 446 -26.08 -29.93 -18.75
CA GLY A 446 -27.29 -29.63 -19.50
C GLY A 446 -26.97 -28.90 -20.84
N PRO A 447 -27.99 -28.58 -21.63
CA PRO A 447 -27.79 -27.86 -22.89
C PRO A 447 -27.09 -26.53 -22.62
N ILE A 448 -26.14 -26.16 -23.51
CA ILE A 448 -25.45 -24.89 -23.42
C ILE A 448 -26.44 -23.71 -23.41
N PRO A 449 -26.34 -22.75 -22.49
CA PRO A 449 -27.22 -21.60 -22.43
C PRO A 449 -27.20 -20.79 -23.73
N ALA A 450 -28.39 -20.33 -24.17
CA ALA A 450 -28.52 -19.58 -25.43
C ALA A 450 -27.65 -18.35 -25.51
N GLU A 451 -27.41 -17.70 -24.37
CA GLU A 451 -26.54 -16.51 -24.19
C GLU A 451 -25.06 -16.81 -24.51
N LEU A 452 -24.62 -18.05 -24.25
CA LEU A 452 -23.27 -18.49 -24.56
C LEU A 452 -23.12 -18.92 -26.02
N VAL A 453 -24.20 -19.38 -26.67
CA VAL A 453 -24.15 -19.84 -28.07
C VAL A 453 -24.21 -18.67 -29.07
N GLN A 454 -24.86 -17.55 -28.73
CA GLN A 454 -24.99 -16.41 -29.62
C GLN A 454 -23.72 -15.53 -29.62
N GLY A 455 -23.07 -15.38 -30.79
CA GLY A 455 -21.93 -14.47 -30.97
C GLY A 455 -20.68 -15.11 -31.55
N TRP A 456 -19.53 -14.47 -31.36
CA TRP A 456 -18.25 -14.88 -31.92
C TRP A 456 -17.68 -16.13 -31.23
N LYS A 457 -16.89 -16.94 -31.99
CA LYS A 457 -16.21 -18.16 -31.48
C LYS A 457 -17.12 -19.22 -30.85
N GLN A 458 -18.29 -19.39 -31.38
CA GLN A 458 -19.30 -20.35 -30.91
C GLN A 458 -18.75 -21.79 -30.75
N ASP A 459 -17.94 -22.25 -31.70
CA ASP A 459 -17.40 -23.63 -31.67
C ASP A 459 -16.45 -23.83 -30.47
N THR A 460 -15.59 -22.82 -30.16
CA THR A 460 -14.71 -22.89 -29.02
C THR A 460 -15.48 -22.87 -27.70
N VAL A 461 -16.48 -22.01 -27.58
CA VAL A 461 -17.33 -21.93 -26.39
C VAL A 461 -18.04 -23.25 -26.16
N THR A 462 -18.60 -23.88 -27.22
CA THR A 462 -19.27 -25.19 -27.14
C THR A 462 -18.30 -26.28 -26.68
N LYS A 463 -17.08 -26.33 -27.22
CA LYS A 463 -16.05 -27.31 -26.79
C LYS A 463 -15.72 -27.20 -25.30
N ILE A 464 -15.55 -26.00 -24.80
CA ILE A 464 -15.21 -25.76 -23.38
C ILE A 464 -16.39 -26.10 -22.48
N TRP A 465 -17.60 -25.76 -22.90
CA TRP A 465 -18.83 -26.18 -22.21
C TRP A 465 -18.96 -27.70 -22.14
N ASP A 466 -18.86 -28.38 -23.27
CA ASP A 466 -18.97 -29.84 -23.36
C ASP A 466 -17.87 -30.55 -22.53
N ALA A 467 -16.71 -29.95 -22.41
CA ALA A 467 -15.62 -30.45 -21.56
C ALA A 467 -15.86 -30.24 -20.06
N GLY A 468 -16.95 -29.56 -19.66
CA GLY A 468 -17.28 -29.34 -18.27
C GLY A 468 -16.38 -28.31 -17.55
N LEU A 469 -15.65 -27.51 -18.32
CA LEU A 469 -14.72 -26.50 -17.78
C LEU A 469 -15.40 -25.17 -17.41
N LEU A 470 -16.67 -25.02 -17.76
CA LEU A 470 -17.54 -23.93 -17.32
C LEU A 470 -18.74 -24.56 -16.62
N GLN A 471 -18.83 -24.38 -15.32
CA GLN A 471 -19.90 -24.96 -14.50
C GLN A 471 -20.56 -23.86 -13.66
N PRO A 472 -21.42 -23.04 -14.24
CA PRO A 472 -22.18 -22.09 -13.45
C PRO A 472 -23.20 -22.83 -12.60
N SER A 473 -23.06 -22.79 -11.30
CA SER A 473 -24.02 -23.43 -10.38
C SER A 473 -25.36 -22.72 -10.32
N ASP A 474 -25.43 -21.38 -10.56
CA ASP A 474 -26.64 -20.56 -10.52
C ASP A 474 -26.49 -19.28 -11.38
N ALA A 475 -25.96 -19.42 -12.58
CA ALA A 475 -25.44 -18.30 -13.31
C ALA A 475 -26.47 -17.44 -14.01
N ASP A 476 -26.49 -16.22 -13.69
CA ASP A 476 -26.90 -15.12 -14.56
C ASP A 476 -25.76 -14.82 -15.55
N PHE A 477 -25.77 -15.41 -16.72
CA PHE A 477 -24.76 -15.24 -17.77
C PHE A 477 -24.68 -13.82 -18.32
N SER A 478 -25.57 -12.93 -17.90
CA SER A 478 -25.52 -11.50 -18.21
C SER A 478 -24.54 -10.75 -17.31
N LYS A 479 -24.17 -11.33 -16.17
CA LYS A 479 -23.19 -10.77 -15.24
C LYS A 479 -21.80 -11.33 -15.53
N GLY A 480 -20.77 -10.58 -15.12
CA GLY A 480 -19.40 -11.07 -15.15
C GLY A 480 -19.20 -12.31 -14.28
N LEU A 481 -18.13 -13.05 -14.52
CA LEU A 481 -17.67 -14.12 -13.62
C LEU A 481 -17.35 -13.51 -12.24
N THR A 482 -17.87 -14.11 -11.20
CA THR A 482 -17.50 -13.84 -9.80
C THR A 482 -16.62 -14.95 -9.29
#